data_7b49e2bde8421e8a2332b7a9d5172ec6
#
_entry.id   7b49e2bde8421e8a2332b7a9d5172ec6
#
_cell.length_a   1.000
_cell.length_b   1.000
_cell.length_c   1.000
_cell.angle_alpha   90.00
_cell.angle_beta   90.00
_cell.angle_gamma   90.00
#
_symmetry.space_group_name_H-M   'P 1'
#
loop_
_entity.id
_entity.type
_entity.pdbx_description
1 polymer ?
#
loop_
_entity_poly.entity_id
_entity_poly.type
_entity_poly.pdbx_seq_one_letter_code
_entity_poly.pdbx_strand_id
1 'polypeptide(L)'
;MESLTTRAAPWSEQTGHMTTRLSIGDFSRMTYLSVKSLRRYHDMGLLEPADIDPYSGYRYYDASQVPLGQAIRRFRDLEMPLEQLKEVLHTPDASARNKLIIAHLERMESALQQTQRTVASLRALLEQERAPIAVEYRSVGATMAIAISKPVRISDFGPWWNETFDELNRALAASSAVRTGADAALYPNEFFEQELGEVVAFIPVAGVPTVPTVSGRLRLMEIPAAEFAVTEHHGDLSELDQTYGALGTFVAEREIGVQGPIRENYIVLPSEPPAEPIHRTEVCWPVFRTKAESI
;
A
#
# COMPACT_ATOMS: atom_id res chain seq x y z
N MET A 1 -10.63 28.47 10.76
CA MET A 1 -11.81 27.57 10.59
C MET A 1 -12.90 28.37 9.90
N GLU A 2 -12.80 28.46 8.59
CA GLU A 2 -13.84 29.12 7.78
C GLU A 2 -14.83 28.08 7.30
N SER A 3 -16.09 28.34 7.62
CA SER A 3 -17.23 27.52 7.24
C SER A 3 -17.40 27.57 5.72
N LEU A 4 -17.17 26.46 5.03
CA LEU A 4 -17.53 26.25 3.65
C LEU A 4 -19.06 26.24 3.55
N THR A 5 -19.63 27.37 3.20
CA THR A 5 -21.06 27.54 2.89
C THR A 5 -21.36 26.68 1.66
N THR A 6 -22.21 25.67 1.85
CA THR A 6 -22.67 24.74 0.82
C THR A 6 -23.44 25.52 -0.25
N ARG A 7 -22.79 25.88 -1.35
CA ARG A 7 -23.47 26.34 -2.57
C ARG A 7 -23.96 25.10 -3.33
N ALA A 8 -25.29 25.04 -3.57
CA ALA A 8 -25.88 24.06 -4.46
C ALA A 8 -25.20 24.10 -5.84
N ALA A 9 -25.06 22.94 -6.47
CA ALA A 9 -24.41 22.85 -7.75
C ALA A 9 -25.21 23.62 -8.81
N PRO A 10 -24.56 24.46 -9.64
CA PRO A 10 -25.23 25.41 -10.54
C PRO A 10 -26.06 24.79 -11.68
N TRP A 11 -26.10 23.48 -11.80
CA TRP A 11 -26.82 22.77 -12.85
C TRP A 11 -28.18 22.18 -12.42
N SER A 12 -28.66 22.43 -11.18
CA SER A 12 -29.91 21.85 -10.64
C SER A 12 -31.11 22.78 -10.61
N GLU A 13 -31.04 24.03 -11.11
CA GLU A 13 -32.17 24.95 -11.15
C GLU A 13 -32.88 24.89 -12.52
N GLN A 14 -34.01 24.19 -12.56
CA GLN A 14 -34.99 24.30 -13.63
C GLN A 14 -35.71 25.63 -13.51
N THR A 15 -35.29 26.67 -14.21
CA THR A 15 -36.07 27.84 -14.49
C THR A 15 -36.62 27.74 -15.90
N GLY A 16 -37.96 27.85 -16.01
CA GLY A 16 -38.69 27.80 -17.28
C GLY A 16 -38.23 28.93 -18.21
N HIS A 17 -37.34 28.63 -19.13
CA HIS A 17 -36.90 29.49 -20.23
C HIS A 17 -37.25 28.85 -21.56
N MET A 18 -37.57 29.66 -22.56
CA MET A 18 -37.72 29.24 -23.97
C MET A 18 -36.51 28.36 -24.36
N THR A 19 -36.78 27.10 -24.65
CA THR A 19 -35.76 26.13 -24.97
C THR A 19 -35.06 26.53 -26.28
N THR A 20 -33.79 26.93 -26.20
CA THR A 20 -33.01 27.25 -27.40
C THR A 20 -32.41 25.95 -27.94
N ARG A 21 -33.00 25.47 -29.04
CA ARG A 21 -32.59 24.24 -29.71
C ARG A 21 -31.23 24.42 -30.38
N LEU A 22 -30.22 23.65 -29.94
CA LEU A 22 -28.88 23.65 -30.46
C LEU A 22 -28.63 22.41 -31.29
N SER A 23 -28.00 22.56 -32.44
CA SER A 23 -27.48 21.40 -33.17
C SER A 23 -26.40 20.69 -32.36
N ILE A 24 -26.17 19.39 -32.59
CA ILE A 24 -25.06 18.64 -31.97
C ILE A 24 -23.70 19.31 -32.23
N GLY A 25 -23.54 19.97 -33.42
CA GLY A 25 -22.32 20.71 -33.74
C GLY A 25 -22.16 22.00 -32.90
N ASP A 26 -23.25 22.74 -32.70
CA ASP A 26 -23.24 23.94 -31.85
C ASP A 26 -22.98 23.58 -30.40
N PHE A 27 -23.66 22.56 -29.88
CA PHE A 27 -23.47 22.03 -28.56
C PHE A 27 -22.03 21.52 -28.34
N SER A 28 -21.47 20.84 -29.34
CA SER A 28 -20.06 20.41 -29.34
C SER A 28 -19.11 21.62 -29.19
N ARG A 29 -19.35 22.70 -29.92
CA ARG A 29 -18.53 23.93 -29.81
C ARG A 29 -18.64 24.59 -28.42
N MET A 30 -19.85 24.65 -27.86
CA MET A 30 -20.10 25.29 -26.55
C MET A 30 -19.56 24.51 -25.36
N THR A 31 -19.53 23.17 -25.48
CA THR A 31 -19.06 22.28 -24.41
C THR A 31 -17.64 21.80 -24.59
N TYR A 32 -17.06 21.99 -25.80
CA TYR A 32 -15.79 21.40 -26.22
C TYR A 32 -15.78 19.85 -26.16
N LEU A 33 -16.95 19.23 -26.20
CA LEU A 33 -17.08 17.77 -26.37
C LEU A 33 -17.19 17.43 -27.85
N SER A 34 -16.47 16.40 -28.29
CA SER A 34 -16.55 15.98 -29.68
C SER A 34 -17.95 15.40 -29.98
N VAL A 35 -18.41 15.52 -31.23
CA VAL A 35 -19.69 14.90 -31.68
C VAL A 35 -19.66 13.38 -31.42
N LYS A 36 -18.50 12.73 -31.57
CA LYS A 36 -18.32 11.31 -31.25
C LYS A 36 -18.55 11.03 -29.76
N SER A 37 -18.01 11.88 -28.89
CA SER A 37 -18.22 11.78 -27.42
C SER A 37 -19.68 12.00 -27.06
N LEU A 38 -20.32 13.01 -27.65
CA LEU A 38 -21.75 13.30 -27.39
C LEU A 38 -22.67 12.12 -27.79
N ARG A 39 -22.40 11.47 -28.92
CA ARG A 39 -23.12 10.25 -29.32
C ARG A 39 -22.92 9.12 -28.32
N ARG A 40 -21.67 8.87 -27.92
CA ARG A 40 -21.33 7.86 -26.90
C ARG A 40 -22.01 8.16 -25.55
N TYR A 41 -22.03 9.42 -25.13
CA TYR A 41 -22.67 9.82 -23.87
C TYR A 41 -24.20 9.65 -23.90
N HIS A 42 -24.83 9.87 -25.05
CA HIS A 42 -26.23 9.53 -25.24
C HIS A 42 -26.43 8.01 -25.13
N ASP A 43 -25.64 7.20 -25.86
CA ASP A 43 -25.79 5.74 -25.88
C ASP A 43 -25.59 5.12 -24.48
N MET A 44 -24.79 5.77 -23.63
CA MET A 44 -24.57 5.38 -22.23
C MET A 44 -25.56 5.98 -21.24
N GLY A 45 -26.48 6.83 -21.68
CA GLY A 45 -27.41 7.55 -20.80
C GLY A 45 -26.72 8.52 -19.81
N LEU A 46 -25.56 9.08 -20.23
CA LEU A 46 -24.83 10.07 -19.44
C LEU A 46 -25.27 11.50 -19.77
N LEU A 47 -25.57 11.77 -21.03
CA LEU A 47 -26.04 13.05 -21.54
C LEU A 47 -26.99 12.81 -22.71
N GLU A 48 -28.27 12.85 -22.45
CA GLU A 48 -29.31 12.63 -23.45
C GLU A 48 -29.58 13.93 -24.22
N PRO A 49 -29.78 13.85 -25.55
CA PRO A 49 -30.25 15.00 -26.33
C PRO A 49 -31.67 15.39 -25.89
N ALA A 50 -31.96 16.68 -25.94
CA ALA A 50 -33.31 17.20 -25.61
C ALA A 50 -34.33 16.75 -26.62
N ASP A 51 -33.94 16.53 -27.88
CA ASP A 51 -34.81 16.08 -28.97
C ASP A 51 -34.02 15.31 -30.02
N ILE A 52 -34.66 14.32 -30.65
CA ILE A 52 -34.10 13.55 -31.76
C ILE A 52 -35.12 13.61 -32.92
N ASP A 53 -34.73 14.17 -34.01
CA ASP A 53 -35.56 14.24 -35.23
C ASP A 53 -35.94 12.81 -35.67
N PRO A 54 -37.24 12.47 -35.69
CA PRO A 54 -37.68 11.12 -35.98
C PRO A 54 -37.42 10.66 -37.40
N TYR A 55 -37.22 11.59 -38.36
CA TYR A 55 -37.02 11.28 -39.75
C TYR A 55 -35.55 11.15 -40.12
N SER A 56 -34.70 12.04 -39.57
CA SER A 56 -33.27 12.07 -39.89
C SER A 56 -32.37 11.45 -38.82
N GLY A 57 -32.90 11.20 -37.62
CA GLY A 57 -32.14 10.76 -36.43
C GLY A 57 -31.19 11.83 -35.89
N TYR A 58 -31.37 13.10 -36.35
CA TYR A 58 -30.49 14.18 -35.93
C TYR A 58 -30.76 14.59 -34.47
N ARG A 59 -29.69 14.72 -33.69
CA ARG A 59 -29.75 15.02 -32.26
C ARG A 59 -29.67 16.52 -32.02
N TYR A 60 -30.58 17.02 -31.16
CA TYR A 60 -30.61 18.40 -30.72
C TYR A 60 -30.49 18.46 -29.20
N TYR A 61 -29.77 19.45 -28.72
CA TYR A 61 -29.59 19.74 -27.32
C TYR A 61 -30.25 21.06 -26.94
N ASP A 62 -30.55 21.23 -25.67
CA ASP A 62 -31.04 22.49 -25.12
C ASP A 62 -29.88 23.32 -24.57
N ALA A 63 -29.97 24.64 -24.68
CA ALA A 63 -28.93 25.54 -24.12
C ALA A 63 -28.73 25.37 -22.62
N SER A 64 -29.80 24.97 -21.88
CA SER A 64 -29.74 24.67 -20.43
C SER A 64 -28.85 23.45 -20.13
N GLN A 65 -28.57 22.58 -21.10
CA GLN A 65 -27.70 21.43 -20.95
C GLN A 65 -26.20 21.77 -21.09
N VAL A 66 -25.85 22.98 -21.55
CA VAL A 66 -24.44 23.39 -21.74
C VAL A 66 -23.62 23.29 -20.45
N PRO A 67 -24.10 23.78 -19.27
CA PRO A 67 -23.37 23.64 -18.01
C PRO A 67 -23.09 22.18 -17.66
N LEU A 68 -24.06 21.27 -17.91
CA LEU A 68 -23.88 19.83 -17.68
C LEU A 68 -22.80 19.25 -18.62
N GLY A 69 -22.83 19.59 -19.91
CA GLY A 69 -21.81 19.18 -20.85
C GLY A 69 -20.42 19.66 -20.46
N GLN A 70 -20.30 20.90 -19.99
CA GLN A 70 -19.03 21.46 -19.49
C GLN A 70 -18.58 20.77 -18.21
N ALA A 71 -19.49 20.42 -17.30
CA ALA A 71 -19.15 19.65 -16.09
C ALA A 71 -18.63 18.25 -16.44
N ILE A 72 -19.29 17.55 -17.36
CA ILE A 72 -18.85 16.26 -17.89
C ILE A 72 -17.42 16.36 -18.42
N ARG A 73 -17.14 17.37 -19.24
CA ARG A 73 -15.80 17.60 -19.77
C ARG A 73 -14.77 17.76 -18.65
N ARG A 74 -15.01 18.64 -17.67
CA ARG A 74 -14.08 18.89 -16.55
C ARG A 74 -13.77 17.63 -15.78
N PHE A 75 -14.76 16.82 -15.45
CA PHE A 75 -14.53 15.55 -14.76
C PHE A 75 -13.73 14.55 -15.61
N ARG A 76 -13.94 14.56 -16.94
CA ARG A 76 -13.15 13.73 -17.86
C ARG A 76 -11.71 14.21 -17.99
N ASP A 77 -11.47 15.51 -17.99
CA ASP A 77 -10.13 16.10 -17.97
C ASP A 77 -9.38 15.77 -16.67
N LEU A 78 -10.11 15.48 -15.58
CA LEU A 78 -9.60 14.96 -14.29
C LEU A 78 -9.58 13.42 -14.21
N GLU A 79 -9.60 12.74 -15.35
CA GLU A 79 -9.51 11.27 -15.47
C GLU A 79 -10.62 10.47 -14.76
N MET A 80 -11.73 11.11 -14.38
CA MET A 80 -12.85 10.40 -13.75
C MET A 80 -13.45 9.37 -14.72
N PRO A 81 -13.55 8.08 -14.34
CA PRO A 81 -14.19 7.04 -15.17
C PRO A 81 -15.66 7.38 -15.47
N LEU A 82 -16.14 7.00 -16.68
CA LEU A 82 -17.50 7.35 -17.12
C LEU A 82 -18.59 6.81 -16.21
N GLU A 83 -18.42 5.62 -15.65
CA GLU A 83 -19.39 5.03 -14.73
C GLU A 83 -19.52 5.86 -13.42
N GLN A 84 -18.38 6.27 -12.87
CA GLN A 84 -18.37 7.12 -11.68
C GLN A 84 -18.91 8.53 -11.97
N LEU A 85 -18.58 9.07 -13.13
CA LEU A 85 -19.11 10.33 -13.59
C LEU A 85 -20.64 10.27 -13.69
N LYS A 86 -21.19 9.18 -14.24
CA LYS A 86 -22.62 8.94 -14.30
C LYS A 86 -23.24 8.92 -12.90
N GLU A 87 -22.63 8.23 -11.96
CA GLU A 87 -23.06 8.18 -10.57
C GLU A 87 -23.03 9.56 -9.91
N VAL A 88 -21.94 10.33 -10.06
CA VAL A 88 -21.82 11.71 -9.56
C VAL A 88 -22.92 12.62 -10.10
N LEU A 89 -23.24 12.53 -11.40
CA LEU A 89 -24.25 13.38 -12.03
C LEU A 89 -25.67 13.00 -11.68
N HIS A 90 -25.95 11.71 -11.43
CA HIS A 90 -27.28 11.23 -11.05
C HIS A 90 -27.52 11.23 -9.54
N THR A 91 -26.51 11.55 -8.71
CA THR A 91 -26.68 11.63 -7.25
C THR A 91 -27.26 12.99 -6.86
N PRO A 92 -28.52 13.06 -6.39
CA PRO A 92 -29.19 14.32 -6.06
C PRO A 92 -28.61 14.95 -4.79
N ASP A 93 -28.24 14.12 -3.81
CA ASP A 93 -27.69 14.58 -2.53
C ASP A 93 -26.26 15.11 -2.69
N ALA A 94 -26.07 16.37 -2.31
CA ALA A 94 -24.76 17.04 -2.40
C ALA A 94 -23.69 16.36 -1.55
N SER A 95 -24.05 15.83 -0.37
CA SER A 95 -23.11 15.16 0.53
C SER A 95 -22.64 13.83 -0.07
N ALA A 96 -23.56 13.02 -0.59
CA ALA A 96 -23.23 11.76 -1.26
C ALA A 96 -22.38 12.01 -2.52
N ARG A 97 -22.73 13.02 -3.32
CA ARG A 97 -21.96 13.42 -4.49
C ARG A 97 -20.53 13.86 -4.14
N ASN A 98 -20.35 14.64 -3.08
CA ASN A 98 -19.03 15.04 -2.61
C ASN A 98 -18.20 13.85 -2.16
N LYS A 99 -18.78 12.83 -1.51
CA LYS A 99 -18.08 11.61 -1.15
C LYS A 99 -17.52 10.86 -2.36
N LEU A 100 -18.29 10.78 -3.46
CA LEU A 100 -17.82 10.16 -4.71
C LEU A 100 -16.62 10.91 -5.30
N ILE A 101 -16.65 12.24 -5.26
CA ILE A 101 -15.55 13.08 -5.75
C ILE A 101 -14.32 12.94 -4.85
N ILE A 102 -14.49 12.92 -3.52
CA ILE A 102 -13.42 12.70 -2.55
C ILE A 102 -12.77 11.33 -2.76
N ALA A 103 -13.56 10.28 -2.92
CA ALA A 103 -13.05 8.95 -3.20
C ALA A 103 -12.25 8.87 -4.52
N HIS A 104 -12.59 9.69 -5.53
CA HIS A 104 -11.78 9.82 -6.74
C HIS A 104 -10.45 10.54 -6.47
N LEU A 105 -10.48 11.63 -5.70
CA LEU A 105 -9.29 12.37 -5.28
C LEU A 105 -8.31 11.44 -4.52
N GLU A 106 -8.78 10.71 -3.53
CA GLU A 106 -7.97 9.77 -2.74
C GLU A 106 -7.29 8.71 -3.61
N ARG A 107 -7.99 8.19 -4.65
CA ARG A 107 -7.38 7.27 -5.61
C ARG A 107 -6.28 7.92 -6.44
N MET A 108 -6.47 9.16 -6.87
CA MET A 108 -5.46 9.90 -7.64
C MET A 108 -4.23 10.20 -6.78
N GLU A 109 -4.42 10.59 -5.52
CA GLU A 109 -3.33 10.79 -4.56
C GLU A 109 -2.55 9.50 -4.31
N SER A 110 -3.23 8.37 -4.14
CA SER A 110 -2.61 7.07 -3.99
C SER A 110 -1.80 6.67 -5.24
N ALA A 111 -2.35 6.89 -6.43
CA ALA A 111 -1.65 6.62 -7.70
C ALA A 111 -0.41 7.52 -7.87
N LEU A 112 -0.50 8.79 -7.46
CA LEU A 112 0.64 9.71 -7.47
C LEU A 112 1.76 9.22 -6.54
N GLN A 113 1.42 8.84 -5.31
CA GLN A 113 2.39 8.30 -4.35
C GLN A 113 3.07 7.04 -4.88
N GLN A 114 2.30 6.13 -5.49
CA GLN A 114 2.86 4.93 -6.11
C GLN A 114 3.83 5.25 -7.24
N THR A 115 3.46 6.22 -8.10
CA THR A 115 4.34 6.67 -9.20
C THR A 115 5.63 7.30 -8.66
N GLN A 116 5.53 8.12 -7.62
CA GLN A 116 6.70 8.72 -6.96
C GLN A 116 7.66 7.67 -6.39
N ARG A 117 7.13 6.63 -5.72
CA ARG A 117 7.94 5.50 -5.23
C ARG A 117 8.63 4.77 -6.39
N THR A 118 7.90 4.47 -7.46
CA THR A 118 8.48 3.82 -8.64
C THR A 118 9.62 4.65 -9.24
N VAL A 119 9.44 5.97 -9.36
CA VAL A 119 10.49 6.87 -9.86
C VAL A 119 11.70 6.89 -8.92
N ALA A 120 11.49 6.91 -7.60
CA ALA A 120 12.57 6.85 -6.62
C ALA A 120 13.37 5.55 -6.74
N SER A 121 12.67 4.40 -6.81
CA SER A 121 13.31 3.09 -6.99
C SER A 121 14.12 3.00 -8.30
N LEU A 122 13.57 3.53 -9.41
CA LEU A 122 14.30 3.56 -10.69
C LEU A 122 15.56 4.44 -10.61
N ARG A 123 15.48 5.59 -9.91
CA ARG A 123 16.67 6.44 -9.68
C ARG A 123 17.72 5.72 -8.85
N ALA A 124 17.30 5.07 -7.76
CA ALA A 124 18.20 4.28 -6.93
C ALA A 124 18.92 3.20 -7.72
N LEU A 125 18.25 2.52 -8.67
CA LEU A 125 18.88 1.54 -9.56
C LEU A 125 19.96 2.15 -10.49
N LEU A 126 19.78 3.41 -10.90
CA LEU A 126 20.73 4.12 -11.76
C LEU A 126 21.93 4.68 -10.98
N GLU A 127 21.71 5.04 -9.72
CA GLU A 127 22.70 5.68 -8.86
C GLU A 127 23.54 4.67 -8.06
N GLN A 128 23.26 3.36 -8.16
CA GLN A 128 23.94 2.31 -7.40
C GLN A 128 25.44 2.16 -7.77
N GLU A 129 26.27 3.02 -7.18
CA GLU A 129 27.51 2.52 -6.59
C GLU A 129 27.12 1.79 -5.30
N ARG A 130 27.28 0.46 -5.25
CA ARG A 130 27.01 -0.34 -4.05
C ARG A 130 27.83 0.21 -2.90
N ALA A 131 27.22 1.04 -2.05
CA ALA A 131 27.87 1.44 -0.81
C ALA A 131 28.21 0.16 -0.03
N PRO A 132 29.47 0.01 0.47
CA PRO A 132 29.85 -1.16 1.24
C PRO A 132 28.93 -1.25 2.46
N ILE A 133 28.26 -2.40 2.62
CA ILE A 133 27.44 -2.65 3.81
C ILE A 133 28.35 -2.84 5.03
N ALA A 134 27.95 -2.28 6.17
CA ALA A 134 28.57 -2.62 7.44
C ALA A 134 28.05 -3.98 7.92
N VAL A 135 28.91 -4.97 8.05
CA VAL A 135 28.55 -6.31 8.52
C VAL A 135 29.20 -6.57 9.87
N GLU A 136 28.39 -6.96 10.84
CA GLU A 136 28.78 -7.38 12.17
C GLU A 136 28.59 -8.90 12.31
N TYR A 137 29.56 -9.59 12.95
CA TYR A 137 29.37 -10.98 13.35
C TYR A 137 28.80 -11.03 14.77
N ARG A 138 27.65 -11.71 14.94
CA ARG A 138 26.95 -11.77 16.21
C ARG A 138 26.59 -13.20 16.60
N SER A 139 27.00 -13.59 17.79
CA SER A 139 26.56 -14.83 18.44
C SER A 139 25.30 -14.53 19.26
N VAL A 140 24.20 -15.17 18.92
CA VAL A 140 22.92 -15.02 19.63
C VAL A 140 22.63 -16.29 20.38
N GLY A 141 22.51 -16.22 21.69
CA GLY A 141 22.18 -17.34 22.56
C GLY A 141 20.73 -17.81 22.38
N ALA A 142 20.45 -19.04 22.81
CA ALA A 142 19.07 -19.54 22.86
C ALA A 142 18.20 -18.61 23.72
N THR A 143 17.00 -18.30 23.23
CA THR A 143 16.10 -17.31 23.85
C THR A 143 14.68 -17.82 23.86
N MET A 144 14.01 -17.72 25.03
CA MET A 144 12.56 -17.96 25.11
C MET A 144 11.79 -16.83 24.43
N ALA A 145 10.76 -17.18 23.70
CA ALA A 145 9.93 -16.22 22.99
C ALA A 145 8.45 -16.62 23.02
N ILE A 146 7.57 -15.62 22.99
CA ILE A 146 6.18 -15.81 22.60
C ILE A 146 6.16 -15.78 21.10
N ALA A 147 5.65 -16.85 20.45
CA ALA A 147 5.76 -17.03 19.01
C ALA A 147 4.46 -17.52 18.37
N ILE A 148 4.30 -17.15 17.10
CA ILE A 148 3.31 -17.72 16.17
C ILE A 148 4.07 -18.27 14.98
N SER A 149 3.85 -19.56 14.69
CA SER A 149 4.40 -20.24 13.52
C SER A 149 3.27 -20.61 12.58
N LYS A 150 3.44 -20.33 11.27
CA LYS A 150 2.44 -20.66 10.24
C LYS A 150 3.10 -20.75 8.87
N PRO A 151 2.63 -21.70 7.99
CA PRO A 151 2.93 -21.61 6.57
C PRO A 151 2.36 -20.32 5.96
N VAL A 152 3.21 -19.50 5.35
CA VAL A 152 2.85 -18.19 4.78
C VAL A 152 3.29 -18.16 3.33
N ARG A 153 2.42 -17.70 2.44
CA ARG A 153 2.79 -17.36 1.06
C ARG A 153 3.34 -15.94 0.98
N ILE A 154 4.29 -15.71 0.10
CA ILE A 154 4.83 -14.35 -0.14
C ILE A 154 3.72 -13.37 -0.52
N SER A 155 2.72 -13.79 -1.32
CA SER A 155 1.58 -12.95 -1.70
C SER A 155 0.72 -12.49 -0.52
N ASP A 156 0.67 -13.27 0.56
CA ASP A 156 -0.20 -13.04 1.72
C ASP A 156 0.58 -12.44 2.90
N PHE A 157 1.87 -12.19 2.70
CA PHE A 157 2.81 -11.83 3.75
C PHE A 157 2.42 -10.52 4.49
N GLY A 158 2.13 -9.45 3.77
CA GLY A 158 1.88 -8.13 4.40
C GLY A 158 0.68 -8.14 5.37
N PRO A 159 -0.52 -8.60 4.95
CA PRO A 159 -1.65 -8.73 5.87
C PRO A 159 -1.37 -9.66 7.04
N TRP A 160 -0.74 -10.83 6.79
CA TRP A 160 -0.38 -11.79 7.82
C TRP A 160 0.58 -11.19 8.85
N TRP A 161 1.58 -10.42 8.41
CA TRP A 161 2.59 -9.80 9.27
C TRP A 161 1.94 -8.84 10.26
N ASN A 162 1.09 -7.92 9.79
CA ASN A 162 0.39 -6.96 10.64
C ASN A 162 -0.49 -7.67 11.68
N GLU A 163 -1.36 -8.59 11.25
CA GLU A 163 -2.25 -9.34 12.16
C GLU A 163 -1.47 -10.11 13.22
N THR A 164 -0.33 -10.71 12.82
CA THR A 164 0.46 -11.59 13.69
C THR A 164 1.19 -10.79 14.77
N PHE A 165 1.82 -9.67 14.42
CA PHE A 165 2.49 -8.84 15.43
C PHE A 165 1.51 -8.10 16.32
N ASP A 166 0.34 -7.71 15.83
CA ASP A 166 -0.75 -7.19 16.68
C ASP A 166 -1.23 -8.25 17.69
N GLU A 167 -1.33 -9.51 17.29
CA GLU A 167 -1.71 -10.62 18.19
C GLU A 167 -0.61 -10.89 19.22
N LEU A 168 0.66 -10.95 18.82
CA LEU A 168 1.81 -11.14 19.69
C LEU A 168 1.93 -10.02 20.74
N ASN A 169 1.80 -8.76 20.33
CA ASN A 169 1.88 -7.61 21.24
C ASN A 169 0.70 -7.58 22.23
N ARG A 170 -0.51 -7.93 21.79
CA ARG A 170 -1.66 -8.08 22.70
C ARG A 170 -1.46 -9.20 23.71
N ALA A 171 -0.91 -10.34 23.27
CA ALA A 171 -0.62 -11.46 24.16
C ALA A 171 0.48 -11.12 25.18
N LEU A 172 1.53 -10.42 24.75
CA LEU A 172 2.57 -9.93 25.64
C LEU A 172 1.99 -9.00 26.72
N ALA A 173 1.16 -8.02 26.32
CA ALA A 173 0.53 -7.08 27.22
C ALA A 173 -0.43 -7.76 28.24
N ALA A 174 -1.04 -8.89 27.87
CA ALA A 174 -1.91 -9.68 28.73
C ALA A 174 -1.17 -10.70 29.60
N SER A 175 0.15 -10.85 29.44
CA SER A 175 0.99 -11.81 30.16
C SER A 175 1.82 -11.14 31.25
N SER A 176 2.47 -11.97 32.09
CA SER A 176 3.51 -11.51 33.01
C SER A 176 4.92 -11.49 32.41
N ALA A 177 5.04 -11.75 31.11
CA ALA A 177 6.32 -11.80 30.41
C ALA A 177 6.95 -10.41 30.30
N VAL A 178 8.26 -10.36 30.41
CA VAL A 178 9.05 -9.15 30.18
C VAL A 178 9.77 -9.27 28.85
N ARG A 179 9.52 -8.35 27.94
CA ARG A 179 10.22 -8.27 26.65
C ARG A 179 11.72 -8.10 26.88
N THR A 180 12.55 -8.84 26.14
CA THR A 180 14.01 -8.77 26.23
C THR A 180 14.69 -8.35 24.92
N GLY A 181 13.93 -8.16 23.85
CA GLY A 181 14.44 -7.76 22.54
C GLY A 181 13.37 -7.20 21.63
N ALA A 182 13.77 -6.84 20.42
CA ALA A 182 12.88 -6.37 19.37
C ALA A 182 11.95 -7.49 18.90
N ASP A 183 10.83 -7.11 18.28
CA ASP A 183 10.01 -8.03 17.52
C ASP A 183 10.84 -8.63 16.39
N ALA A 184 10.66 -9.91 16.10
CA ALA A 184 11.51 -10.61 15.16
C ALA A 184 10.76 -11.71 14.41
N ALA A 185 11.30 -12.10 13.23
CA ALA A 185 10.80 -13.24 12.50
C ALA A 185 11.95 -14.11 11.97
N LEU A 186 11.65 -15.41 11.77
CA LEU A 186 12.51 -16.38 11.10
C LEU A 186 11.88 -16.76 9.77
N TYR A 187 12.65 -16.63 8.71
CA TYR A 187 12.27 -16.94 7.34
C TYR A 187 13.07 -18.15 6.86
N PRO A 188 12.44 -19.32 6.71
CA PRO A 188 13.14 -20.50 6.20
C PRO A 188 13.45 -20.34 4.70
N ASN A 189 14.43 -21.10 4.20
CA ASN A 189 14.83 -21.03 2.79
C ASN A 189 13.65 -21.31 1.84
N GLU A 190 12.75 -22.21 2.20
CA GLU A 190 11.58 -22.57 1.39
C GLU A 190 10.64 -21.38 1.15
N PHE A 191 10.61 -20.43 2.07
CA PHE A 191 9.82 -19.20 1.91
C PHE A 191 10.26 -18.41 0.67
N PHE A 192 11.58 -18.35 0.41
CA PHE A 192 12.14 -17.67 -0.74
C PHE A 192 12.15 -18.56 -2.00
N GLU A 193 12.46 -19.86 -1.83
CA GLU A 193 12.63 -20.79 -2.94
C GLU A 193 11.31 -21.28 -3.54
N GLN A 194 10.27 -21.42 -2.71
CA GLN A 194 8.97 -22.00 -3.08
C GLN A 194 7.80 -21.01 -2.92
N GLU A 195 8.10 -19.74 -2.58
CA GLU A 195 7.12 -18.71 -2.27
C GLU A 195 6.14 -19.11 -1.14
N LEU A 196 6.50 -20.10 -0.35
CA LEU A 196 5.75 -20.65 0.76
C LEU A 196 6.69 -21.25 1.80
N GLY A 197 6.63 -20.81 3.04
CA GLY A 197 7.46 -21.36 4.12
C GLY A 197 6.82 -21.23 5.49
N GLU A 198 7.29 -22.02 6.44
CA GLU A 198 6.88 -21.95 7.85
C GLU A 198 7.55 -20.74 8.52
N VAL A 199 6.94 -19.58 8.44
CA VAL A 199 7.46 -18.35 9.05
C VAL A 199 7.13 -18.35 10.54
N VAL A 200 8.14 -18.00 11.37
CA VAL A 200 7.99 -17.87 12.83
C VAL A 200 8.13 -16.40 13.21
N ALA A 201 7.03 -15.75 13.56
CA ALA A 201 7.05 -14.42 14.17
C ALA A 201 7.12 -14.56 15.69
N PHE A 202 7.95 -13.76 16.36
CA PHE A 202 8.15 -13.91 17.80
C PHE A 202 8.61 -12.63 18.51
N ILE A 203 8.33 -12.57 19.81
CA ILE A 203 8.83 -11.56 20.73
C ILE A 203 9.69 -12.25 21.80
N PRO A 204 10.99 -11.92 21.89
CA PRO A 204 11.86 -12.46 22.93
C PRO A 204 11.39 -12.03 24.32
N VAL A 205 11.36 -12.98 25.27
CA VAL A 205 10.89 -12.73 26.64
C VAL A 205 11.80 -13.35 27.69
N ALA A 206 11.85 -12.74 28.86
CA ALA A 206 12.50 -13.31 30.04
C ALA A 206 11.53 -14.20 30.83
N GLY A 207 12.04 -15.30 31.39
CA GLY A 207 11.29 -16.21 32.24
C GLY A 207 10.42 -17.21 31.45
N VAL A 208 9.61 -17.95 32.19
CA VAL A 208 8.58 -18.85 31.63
C VAL A 208 7.22 -18.25 31.96
N PRO A 209 6.72 -17.33 31.16
CA PRO A 209 5.45 -16.68 31.44
C PRO A 209 4.29 -17.67 31.30
N THR A 210 3.27 -17.50 32.11
CA THR A 210 1.97 -18.09 31.84
C THR A 210 1.36 -17.29 30.68
N VAL A 211 1.47 -17.81 29.46
CA VAL A 211 0.85 -17.20 28.28
C VAL A 211 -0.62 -17.59 28.29
N PRO A 212 -1.57 -16.64 28.32
CA PRO A 212 -2.97 -16.98 28.12
C PRO A 212 -3.12 -17.59 26.73
N THR A 213 -3.69 -18.79 26.65
CA THR A 213 -4.00 -19.44 25.36
C THR A 213 -5.19 -18.74 24.72
N VAL A 214 -5.00 -17.52 24.24
CA VAL A 214 -6.09 -16.68 23.68
C VAL A 214 -6.51 -17.15 22.29
N SER A 215 -5.59 -17.76 21.54
CA SER A 215 -5.91 -18.26 20.19
C SER A 215 -5.15 -19.52 19.88
N GLY A 216 -5.22 -20.62 20.10
CA GLY A 216 -4.53 -21.88 19.73
C GLY A 216 -3.25 -21.79 18.85
N ARG A 217 -2.87 -20.60 18.39
CA ARG A 217 -1.71 -20.31 17.54
C ARG A 217 -0.48 -19.85 18.34
N LEU A 218 -0.69 -19.18 19.46
CA LEU A 218 0.38 -18.67 20.34
C LEU A 218 1.08 -19.81 21.07
N ARG A 219 2.40 -19.79 21.04
CA ARG A 219 3.24 -20.78 21.72
C ARG A 219 4.38 -20.08 22.44
N LEU A 220 4.75 -20.61 23.60
CA LEU A 220 6.07 -20.35 24.18
C LEU A 220 7.06 -21.26 23.48
N MET A 221 8.09 -20.68 22.86
CA MET A 221 9.05 -21.39 22.03
C MET A 221 10.48 -20.97 22.42
N GLU A 222 11.39 -21.90 22.45
CA GLU A 222 12.81 -21.59 22.48
C GLU A 222 13.31 -21.34 21.06
N ILE A 223 13.82 -20.14 20.82
CA ILE A 223 14.53 -19.80 19.60
C ILE A 223 15.98 -20.27 19.78
N PRO A 224 16.50 -21.16 18.93
CA PRO A 224 17.80 -21.75 19.14
C PRO A 224 18.95 -20.73 18.99
N ALA A 225 20.05 -21.03 19.67
CA ALA A 225 21.28 -20.26 19.49
C ALA A 225 21.81 -20.35 18.04
N ALA A 226 22.30 -19.25 17.53
CA ALA A 226 22.90 -19.23 16.19
C ALA A 226 23.96 -18.12 16.07
N GLU A 227 24.86 -18.31 15.09
CA GLU A 227 25.85 -17.30 14.69
C GLU A 227 25.32 -16.60 13.42
N PHE A 228 25.43 -15.28 13.38
CA PHE A 228 24.93 -14.47 12.28
C PHE A 228 25.96 -13.48 11.75
N ALA A 229 25.96 -13.26 10.44
CA ALA A 229 26.38 -12.02 9.84
C ALA A 229 25.18 -11.08 9.82
N VAL A 230 25.31 -9.89 10.41
CA VAL A 230 24.22 -8.95 10.63
C VAL A 230 24.50 -7.63 9.93
N THR A 231 23.52 -7.09 9.26
CA THR A 231 23.55 -5.72 8.75
C THR A 231 22.22 -5.03 9.04
N GLU A 232 22.24 -3.70 9.17
CA GLU A 232 21.02 -2.90 9.32
C GLU A 232 20.52 -2.40 7.98
N HIS A 233 19.24 -2.59 7.73
CA HIS A 233 18.49 -1.92 6.69
C HIS A 233 17.89 -0.62 7.25
N HIS A 234 18.10 0.48 6.53
CA HIS A 234 17.54 1.78 6.85
C HIS A 234 16.70 2.25 5.65
N GLY A 235 15.41 2.46 5.84
CA GLY A 235 14.54 2.95 4.77
C GLY A 235 13.25 2.17 4.60
N ASP A 236 12.67 2.26 3.41
CA ASP A 236 11.42 1.58 3.09
C ASP A 236 11.63 0.05 2.98
N LEU A 237 10.72 -0.72 3.54
CA LEU A 237 10.78 -2.20 3.47
C LEU A 237 10.70 -2.73 2.04
N SER A 238 10.25 -1.95 1.06
CA SER A 238 10.30 -2.31 -0.36
C SER A 238 11.71 -2.37 -0.94
N GLU A 239 12.71 -1.84 -0.24
CA GLU A 239 14.13 -1.84 -0.61
C GLU A 239 14.96 -2.86 0.20
N LEU A 240 14.31 -3.65 1.06
CA LEU A 240 14.94 -4.65 1.91
C LEU A 240 15.67 -5.74 1.10
N ASP A 241 15.17 -6.05 -0.10
CA ASP A 241 15.78 -6.97 -1.06
C ASP A 241 17.25 -6.59 -1.43
N GLN A 242 17.55 -5.31 -1.48
CA GLN A 242 18.93 -4.82 -1.74
C GLN A 242 19.85 -5.18 -0.57
N THR A 243 19.37 -5.04 0.67
CA THR A 243 20.11 -5.43 1.87
C THR A 243 20.34 -6.94 1.92
N TYR A 244 19.31 -7.73 1.58
CA TYR A 244 19.44 -9.18 1.43
C TYR A 244 20.48 -9.56 0.37
N GLY A 245 20.42 -8.94 -0.81
CA GLY A 245 21.37 -9.17 -1.89
C GLY A 245 22.80 -8.83 -1.50
N ALA A 246 23.02 -7.69 -0.84
CA ALA A 246 24.34 -7.26 -0.41
C ALA A 246 24.92 -8.17 0.70
N LEU A 247 24.10 -8.51 1.73
CA LEU A 247 24.53 -9.41 2.80
C LEU A 247 24.75 -10.84 2.32
N GLY A 248 23.85 -11.36 1.47
CA GLY A 248 24.00 -12.68 0.86
C GLY A 248 25.26 -12.79 0.01
N THR A 249 25.58 -11.76 -0.79
CA THR A 249 26.84 -11.68 -1.55
C THR A 249 28.05 -11.69 -0.63
N PHE A 250 28.03 -10.88 0.44
CA PHE A 250 29.08 -10.84 1.44
C PHE A 250 29.35 -12.20 2.07
N VAL A 251 28.29 -12.93 2.44
CA VAL A 251 28.36 -14.26 3.05
C VAL A 251 28.88 -15.31 2.04
N ALA A 252 28.37 -15.26 0.80
CA ALA A 252 28.77 -16.19 -0.26
C ALA A 252 30.23 -16.02 -0.68
N GLU A 253 30.73 -14.79 -0.86
CA GLU A 253 32.10 -14.50 -1.21
C GLU A 253 33.13 -14.99 -0.16
N ARG A 254 32.67 -15.11 1.10
CA ARG A 254 33.51 -15.60 2.21
C ARG A 254 33.31 -17.06 2.53
N GLU A 255 32.39 -17.72 1.83
CA GLU A 255 32.03 -19.14 2.04
C GLU A 255 31.66 -19.47 3.50
N ILE A 256 31.03 -18.52 4.21
CA ILE A 256 30.71 -18.65 5.64
C ILE A 256 29.25 -19.01 5.93
N GLY A 257 28.40 -19.07 4.92
CA GLY A 257 26.95 -19.36 5.08
C GLY A 257 26.69 -20.78 5.56
N VAL A 258 25.70 -20.94 6.41
CA VAL A 258 25.15 -22.24 6.81
C VAL A 258 23.66 -22.31 6.48
N GLN A 259 23.16 -23.52 6.35
CA GLN A 259 21.72 -23.77 6.20
C GLN A 259 20.99 -23.35 7.48
N GLY A 260 19.95 -22.55 7.31
CA GLY A 260 19.13 -22.07 8.42
C GLY A 260 18.24 -20.88 8.01
N PRO A 261 17.26 -20.54 8.83
CA PRO A 261 16.38 -19.42 8.54
C PRO A 261 17.13 -18.09 8.69
N ILE A 262 16.84 -17.17 7.78
CA ILE A 262 17.23 -15.76 7.96
C ILE A 262 16.37 -15.19 9.07
N ARG A 263 16.98 -14.43 9.98
CA ARG A 263 16.28 -13.73 11.06
C ARG A 263 16.23 -12.24 10.75
N GLU A 264 15.05 -11.66 10.88
CA GLU A 264 14.86 -10.21 10.91
C GLU A 264 14.52 -9.76 12.33
N ASN A 265 15.14 -8.66 12.78
CA ASN A 265 14.78 -7.98 14.01
C ASN A 265 14.25 -6.57 13.65
N TYR A 266 13.03 -6.26 14.04
CA TYR A 266 12.37 -5.00 13.73
C TYR A 266 12.65 -3.99 14.83
N ILE A 267 13.65 -3.14 14.63
CA ILE A 267 14.12 -2.18 15.65
C ILE A 267 13.15 -1.00 15.76
N VAL A 268 12.60 -0.55 14.62
CA VAL A 268 11.53 0.46 14.55
C VAL A 268 10.44 -0.07 13.66
N LEU A 269 9.25 -0.23 14.19
CA LEU A 269 8.10 -0.77 13.46
C LEU A 269 7.41 0.31 12.63
N PRO A 270 6.85 -0.05 11.46
CA PRO A 270 6.09 0.88 10.61
C PRO A 270 4.88 1.53 11.31
N SER A 271 4.37 0.90 12.38
CA SER A 271 3.19 1.36 13.12
C SER A 271 3.48 2.39 14.21
N GLU A 272 4.74 2.62 14.55
CA GLU A 272 5.10 3.68 15.49
C GLU A 272 5.07 5.02 14.77
N PRO A 273 4.34 6.04 15.29
CA PRO A 273 4.37 7.36 14.68
C PRO A 273 5.82 7.88 14.75
N PRO A 274 6.43 8.23 13.62
CA PRO A 274 7.85 8.51 13.55
C PRO A 274 8.18 9.81 14.27
N ALA A 275 9.11 9.74 15.22
CA ALA A 275 9.96 10.90 15.49
C ALA A 275 10.89 11.16 14.28
N GLU A 276 11.21 10.12 13.51
CA GLU A 276 11.85 10.16 12.18
C GLU A 276 11.35 8.97 11.33
N PRO A 277 11.04 9.14 10.02
CA PRO A 277 10.40 8.13 9.19
C PRO A 277 11.38 7.09 8.65
N ILE A 278 12.29 6.57 9.46
CA ILE A 278 13.28 5.58 9.01
C ILE A 278 12.97 4.25 9.68
N HIS A 279 12.46 3.31 8.90
CA HIS A 279 12.37 1.92 9.33
C HIS A 279 13.78 1.35 9.50
N ARG A 280 14.01 0.68 10.63
CA ARG A 280 15.27 0.00 10.93
C ARG A 280 14.98 -1.47 11.14
N THR A 281 15.57 -2.30 10.29
CA THR A 281 15.46 -3.75 10.37
C THR A 281 16.86 -4.35 10.32
N GLU A 282 17.22 -5.15 11.31
CA GLU A 282 18.44 -5.96 11.21
C GLU A 282 18.13 -7.22 10.41
N VAL A 283 18.92 -7.48 9.37
CA VAL A 283 18.92 -8.74 8.64
C VAL A 283 20.08 -9.59 9.14
N CYS A 284 19.77 -10.76 9.67
CA CYS A 284 20.72 -11.68 10.29
C CYS A 284 20.82 -12.94 9.44
N TRP A 285 21.90 -13.10 8.70
CA TRP A 285 22.19 -14.27 7.85
C TRP A 285 22.92 -15.33 8.65
N PRO A 286 22.45 -16.59 8.71
CA PRO A 286 23.10 -17.64 9.49
C PRO A 286 24.48 -18.00 8.89
N VAL A 287 25.49 -18.04 9.75
CA VAL A 287 26.87 -18.36 9.39
C VAL A 287 27.48 -19.35 10.39
N PHE A 288 28.56 -20.05 9.98
CA PHE A 288 29.30 -20.83 10.97
C PHE A 288 30.18 -19.89 11.80
N ARG A 289 30.48 -20.32 13.01
CA ARG A 289 31.27 -19.52 13.96
C ARG A 289 32.63 -19.15 13.35
N THR A 290 32.75 -17.87 12.97
CA THR A 290 34.06 -17.33 12.56
C THR A 290 34.86 -17.05 13.83
N LYS A 291 36.08 -17.57 13.92
CA LYS A 291 37.02 -17.09 14.95
C LYS A 291 37.20 -15.60 14.70
N ALA A 292 36.97 -14.77 15.71
CA ALA A 292 37.35 -13.38 15.64
C ALA A 292 38.83 -13.31 15.26
N GLU A 293 39.16 -12.82 14.08
CA GLU A 293 40.52 -12.40 13.78
C GLU A 293 40.76 -11.19 14.68
N SER A 294 41.56 -11.43 15.74
CA SER A 294 42.12 -10.35 16.53
C SER A 294 43.08 -9.58 15.62
N ILE A 295 42.66 -8.39 15.17
CA ILE A 295 43.53 -7.38 14.57
C ILE A 295 44.25 -6.66 15.70
#